data_d020b50e06aaf3f4142ba474f580769c
#
_entry.id   d020b50e06aaf3f4142ba474f580769c
#
_cell.length_a   1.000
_cell.length_b   1.000
_cell.length_c   1.000
_cell.angle_alpha   90.00
_cell.angle_beta   90.00
_cell.angle_gamma   90.00
#
_symmetry.space_group_name_H-M   'P 1'
#
loop_
_entity.id
_entity.type
_entity.pdbx_description
1 polymer ?
#
loop_
_entity_poly.entity_id
_entity_poly.type
_entity_poly.pdbx_seq_one_letter_code
_entity_poly.pdbx_strand_id
1 'polypeptide(L)'
;MKKYKFLISGGGTGGHIYPAISIADELSKSFISSEILFVGSKHRMEMKKVPERGYDIIGLWISGIKRKVYFSNLLIPFKILHSLIKSYLIIKRFNPDFVIGTGGFASGPILYLSLIHI
;
A
#
# COMPACT_ATOMS: atom_id res chain seq x y z
N MET A 1 1.84 16.92 -21.60
CA MET A 1 1.66 16.95 -20.13
C MET A 1 2.39 15.78 -19.49
N LYS A 2 3.10 16.04 -18.41
CA LYS A 2 3.77 14.97 -17.67
C LYS A 2 2.71 14.11 -16.97
N LYS A 3 2.80 12.78 -17.11
CA LYS A 3 1.95 11.83 -16.43
C LYS A 3 2.60 11.44 -15.11
N TYR A 4 1.97 11.83 -14.01
CA TYR A 4 2.46 11.48 -12.68
C TYR A 4 1.95 10.10 -12.25
N LYS A 5 2.79 9.39 -11.51
CA LYS A 5 2.46 8.10 -10.92
C LYS A 5 2.49 8.19 -9.41
N PHE A 6 1.37 7.88 -8.78
CA PHE A 6 1.22 7.91 -7.33
C PHE A 6 1.04 6.49 -6.80
N LEU A 7 1.86 6.12 -5.83
CA LEU A 7 1.70 4.87 -5.10
C LEU A 7 1.17 5.21 -3.72
N ILE A 8 -0.02 4.70 -3.38
CA ILE A 8 -0.68 5.03 -2.12
C ILE A 8 -0.83 3.76 -1.30
N SER A 9 -0.40 3.81 -0.04
CA SER A 9 -0.50 2.69 0.87
C SER A 9 -1.20 3.11 2.15
N GLY A 10 -2.22 2.36 2.51
CA GLY A 10 -2.99 2.55 3.72
C GLY A 10 -4.04 1.47 3.82
N GLY A 11 -4.50 1.20 5.02
CA GLY A 11 -5.56 0.21 5.19
C GLY A 11 -5.51 -0.48 6.54
N GLY A 12 -6.16 -1.64 6.61
CA GLY A 12 -6.37 -2.38 7.84
C GLY A 12 -7.60 -1.90 8.59
N THR A 13 -7.84 -0.61 8.62
CA THR A 13 -9.02 0.01 9.25
C THR A 13 -9.56 1.13 8.37
N GLY A 14 -10.80 1.53 8.62
CA GLY A 14 -11.40 2.70 7.94
C GLY A 14 -10.64 3.98 8.19
N GLY A 15 -10.01 4.13 9.37
CA GLY A 15 -9.21 5.29 9.71
C GLY A 15 -7.97 5.47 8.83
N HIS A 16 -7.50 4.41 8.18
CA HIS A 16 -6.37 4.47 7.26
C HIS A 16 -6.78 4.48 5.79
N ILE A 17 -7.81 3.69 5.42
CA ILE A 17 -8.17 3.52 4.02
C ILE A 17 -9.00 4.67 3.46
N TYR A 18 -9.94 5.22 4.22
CA TYR A 18 -10.75 6.32 3.70
C TYR A 18 -9.98 7.59 3.45
N PRO A 19 -9.03 8.01 4.32
CA PRO A 19 -8.13 9.11 3.98
C PRO A 19 -7.31 8.85 2.71
N ALA A 20 -6.83 7.60 2.52
CA ALA A 20 -6.08 7.24 1.32
C ALA A 20 -6.93 7.38 0.06
N ILE A 21 -8.18 6.94 0.09
CA ILE A 21 -9.10 7.08 -1.03
C ILE A 21 -9.42 8.55 -1.31
N SER A 22 -9.61 9.36 -0.27
CA SER A 22 -9.86 10.79 -0.42
C SER A 22 -8.69 11.50 -1.09
N ILE A 23 -7.45 11.14 -0.71
CA ILE A 23 -6.24 11.67 -1.34
C ILE A 23 -6.19 11.26 -2.81
N ALA A 24 -6.49 10.00 -3.13
CA ALA A 24 -6.50 9.51 -4.51
C ALA A 24 -7.52 10.26 -5.36
N ASP A 25 -8.72 10.47 -4.83
CA ASP A 25 -9.77 11.19 -5.54
C ASP A 25 -9.35 12.63 -5.86
N GLU A 26 -8.71 13.30 -4.90
CA GLU A 26 -8.22 14.67 -5.11
C GLU A 26 -7.07 14.72 -6.10
N LEU A 27 -6.14 13.77 -6.03
CA LEU A 27 -5.04 13.67 -6.98
C LEU A 27 -5.55 13.41 -8.40
N SER A 28 -6.58 12.58 -8.54
CA SER A 28 -7.19 12.28 -9.84
C SER A 28 -7.83 13.52 -10.47
N LYS A 29 -8.39 14.41 -9.66
CA LYS A 29 -8.96 15.67 -10.13
C LYS A 29 -7.90 16.69 -10.51
N SER A 30 -6.84 16.77 -9.69
CA SER A 30 -5.79 17.76 -9.88
C SER A 30 -4.80 17.38 -10.99
N PHE A 31 -4.59 16.08 -11.21
CA PHE A 31 -3.65 15.55 -12.21
C PHE A 31 -4.39 14.58 -13.12
N ILE A 32 -5.06 15.09 -14.14
CA ILE A 32 -6.00 14.34 -15.00
C ILE A 32 -5.39 13.08 -15.62
N SER A 33 -4.13 13.12 -16.00
CA SER A 33 -3.45 11.97 -16.64
C SER A 33 -2.66 11.11 -15.66
N SER A 34 -2.93 11.22 -14.35
CA SER A 34 -2.18 10.46 -13.35
C SER A 34 -2.53 8.98 -13.34
N GLU A 35 -1.54 8.17 -12.95
CA GLU A 35 -1.74 6.76 -12.61
C GLU A 35 -1.68 6.61 -11.10
N ILE A 36 -2.64 5.90 -10.53
CA ILE A 36 -2.72 5.68 -9.09
C ILE A 36 -2.77 4.18 -8.83
N LEU A 37 -1.84 3.69 -8.02
CA LEU A 37 -1.81 2.30 -7.58
C LEU A 37 -1.83 2.27 -6.06
N PHE A 38 -2.70 1.44 -5.50
CA PHE A 38 -2.77 1.21 -4.07
C PHE A 38 -2.00 -0.06 -3.71
N VAL A 39 -1.42 -0.07 -2.52
CA VAL A 39 -0.85 -1.26 -1.90
C VAL A 39 -1.47 -1.41 -0.51
N GLY A 40 -2.02 -2.56 -0.23
CA GLY A 40 -2.68 -2.86 1.04
C GLY A 40 -2.27 -4.23 1.57
N SER A 41 -2.86 -4.62 2.69
CA SER A 41 -2.66 -5.94 3.28
C SER A 41 -3.69 -6.91 2.72
N LYS A 42 -3.24 -8.10 2.30
CA LYS A 42 -4.15 -9.17 1.85
C LYS A 42 -5.19 -9.45 2.94
N HIS A 43 -6.41 -9.75 2.53
CA HIS A 43 -7.54 -10.10 3.40
C HIS A 43 -8.04 -8.96 4.29
N ARG A 44 -7.62 -7.73 4.05
CA ARG A 44 -8.14 -6.54 4.74
C ARG A 44 -9.16 -5.81 3.88
N MET A 45 -9.87 -4.87 4.50
CA MET A 45 -10.99 -4.18 3.86
C MET A 45 -10.60 -3.39 2.60
N GLU A 46 -9.35 -2.92 2.51
CA GLU A 46 -8.88 -2.16 1.36
C GLU A 46 -8.91 -2.97 0.07
N MET A 47 -8.72 -4.29 0.16
CA MET A 47 -8.76 -5.16 -1.02
C MET A 47 -10.12 -5.17 -1.71
N LYS A 48 -11.17 -4.80 -0.99
CA LYS A 48 -12.52 -4.66 -1.51
C LYS A 48 -12.88 -3.20 -1.77
N LYS A 49 -12.59 -2.32 -0.81
CA LYS A 49 -13.01 -0.92 -0.86
C LYS A 49 -12.32 -0.12 -1.96
N VAL A 50 -11.04 -0.38 -2.19
CA VAL A 50 -10.29 0.37 -3.21
C VAL A 50 -10.77 0.04 -4.62
N PRO A 51 -10.94 -1.24 -5.03
CA PRO A 51 -11.51 -1.54 -6.34
C PRO A 51 -12.93 -1.02 -6.53
N GLU A 52 -13.75 -0.98 -5.47
CA GLU A 52 -15.11 -0.40 -5.53
C GLU A 52 -15.09 1.08 -5.93
N ARG A 53 -13.99 1.78 -5.63
CA ARG A 53 -13.81 3.19 -5.98
C ARG A 53 -13.08 3.38 -7.31
N GLY A 54 -12.80 2.30 -8.03
CA GLY A 54 -12.21 2.38 -9.35
C GLY A 54 -10.69 2.43 -9.39
N TYR A 55 -10.01 2.07 -8.30
CA TYR A 55 -8.54 2.07 -8.24
C TYR A 55 -7.99 0.64 -8.22
N ASP A 56 -6.80 0.47 -8.78
CA ASP A 56 -6.07 -0.79 -8.71
C ASP A 56 -5.38 -0.93 -7.35
N ILE A 57 -5.28 -2.16 -6.87
CA ILE A 57 -4.62 -2.47 -5.60
C ILE A 57 -3.84 -3.77 -5.69
N ILE A 58 -2.68 -3.80 -5.03
CA ILE A 58 -1.87 -4.99 -4.83
C ILE A 58 -1.81 -5.28 -3.34
N GLY A 59 -2.07 -6.52 -2.94
CA GLY A 59 -2.02 -6.94 -1.53
C GLY A 59 -0.67 -7.50 -1.14
N LEU A 60 -0.18 -7.08 0.03
CA LEU A 60 1.01 -7.64 0.66
C LEU A 60 0.61 -8.69 1.70
N TRP A 61 1.42 -9.73 1.83
CA TRP A 61 1.25 -10.74 2.87
C TRP A 61 1.86 -10.24 4.18
N ILE A 62 1.17 -9.32 4.84
CA ILE A 62 1.63 -8.70 6.08
C ILE A 62 0.46 -8.55 7.04
N SER A 63 0.72 -8.76 8.32
CA SER A 63 -0.26 -8.57 9.39
C SER A 63 0.45 -8.19 10.67
N GLY A 64 -0.30 -7.63 11.62
CA GLY A 64 0.25 -7.27 12.92
C GLY A 64 0.55 -8.49 13.79
N ILE A 65 1.30 -8.23 14.84
CA ILE A 65 1.61 -9.25 15.86
C ILE A 65 0.36 -9.49 16.69
N LYS A 66 -0.02 -10.77 16.82
CA LYS A 66 -1.13 -11.16 17.68
C LYS A 66 -0.68 -11.10 19.14
N ARG A 67 -1.59 -10.66 20.03
CA ARG A 67 -1.29 -10.51 21.45
C ARG A 67 -0.95 -11.83 22.15
N LYS A 68 -1.51 -12.96 21.67
CA LYS A 68 -1.19 -14.29 22.20
C LYS A 68 -0.10 -14.92 21.37
N VAL A 69 0.73 -15.76 22.02
CA VAL A 69 1.78 -16.51 21.30
C VAL A 69 1.11 -17.63 20.51
N TYR A 70 1.02 -17.45 19.21
CA TYR A 70 0.52 -18.46 18.28
C TYR A 70 1.62 -18.86 17.31
N PHE A 71 1.50 -20.05 16.71
CA PHE A 71 2.38 -20.45 15.62
C PHE A 71 2.42 -19.42 14.47
N SER A 72 1.31 -18.71 14.25
CA SER A 72 1.26 -17.65 13.24
C SER A 72 2.26 -16.51 13.49
N ASN A 73 2.70 -16.30 14.75
CA ASN A 73 3.73 -15.31 15.05
C ASN A 73 5.12 -15.73 14.56
N LEU A 74 5.36 -17.04 14.38
CA LEU A 74 6.60 -17.56 13.83
C LEU A 74 6.74 -17.23 12.35
N LEU A 75 5.62 -16.93 11.68
CA LEU A 75 5.61 -16.53 10.26
C LEU A 75 5.88 -15.03 10.06
N ILE A 76 5.88 -14.23 11.12
CA ILE A 76 6.04 -12.78 10.99
C ILE A 76 7.35 -12.39 10.30
N PRO A 77 8.54 -12.96 10.66
CA PRO A 77 9.77 -12.64 9.93
C PRO A 77 9.68 -12.96 8.44
N PHE A 78 9.04 -14.08 8.10
CA PHE A 78 8.85 -14.48 6.69
C PHE A 78 7.87 -13.55 5.98
N LYS A 79 6.81 -13.12 6.66
CA LYS A 79 5.85 -12.15 6.11
C LYS A 79 6.52 -10.81 5.84
N ILE A 80 7.36 -10.35 6.76
CA ILE A 80 8.11 -9.10 6.59
C ILE A 80 9.04 -9.21 5.39
N LEU A 81 9.82 -10.29 5.30
CA LEU A 81 10.73 -10.49 4.18
C LEU A 81 9.99 -10.57 2.84
N HIS A 82 8.91 -11.34 2.78
CA HIS A 82 8.07 -11.45 1.59
C HIS A 82 7.52 -10.08 1.18
N SER A 83 7.03 -9.31 2.15
CA SER A 83 6.45 -8.00 1.90
C SER A 83 7.49 -6.99 1.42
N LEU A 84 8.71 -7.03 1.95
CA LEU A 84 9.81 -6.18 1.51
C LEU A 84 10.20 -6.49 0.06
N ILE A 85 10.34 -7.77 -0.28
CA ILE A 85 10.69 -8.19 -1.64
C ILE A 85 9.59 -7.77 -2.61
N LYS A 86 8.34 -8.05 -2.28
CA LYS A 86 7.20 -7.69 -3.14
C LYS A 86 7.07 -6.17 -3.30
N SER A 87 7.27 -5.42 -2.21
CA SER A 87 7.26 -3.95 -2.25
C SER A 87 8.37 -3.41 -3.16
N TYR A 88 9.56 -3.98 -3.08
CA TYR A 88 10.65 -3.61 -3.97
C TYR A 88 10.29 -3.81 -5.44
N LEU A 89 9.70 -4.97 -5.76
CA LEU A 89 9.28 -5.27 -7.13
C LEU A 89 8.17 -4.32 -7.61
N ILE A 90 7.22 -3.98 -6.73
CA ILE A 90 6.15 -3.04 -7.05
C ILE A 90 6.73 -1.66 -7.37
N ILE A 91 7.60 -1.15 -6.52
CA ILE A 91 8.22 0.17 -6.71
C ILE A 91 9.04 0.18 -8.00
N LYS A 92 9.81 -0.87 -8.24
CA LYS A 92 10.64 -0.95 -9.44
C LYS A 92 9.82 -0.99 -10.72
N ARG A 93 8.72 -1.77 -10.74
CA ARG A 93 7.86 -1.92 -11.91
C ARG A 93 6.99 -0.71 -12.16
N PHE A 94 6.35 -0.20 -11.12
CA PHE A 94 5.46 0.94 -11.22
C PHE A 94 6.24 2.25 -11.41
N ASN A 95 7.42 2.35 -10.80
CA ASN A 95 8.28 3.53 -10.82
C ASN A 95 7.52 4.80 -10.45
N PRO A 96 6.99 4.89 -9.21
CA PRO A 96 6.17 6.02 -8.81
C PRO A 96 6.98 7.32 -8.71
N ASP A 97 6.32 8.43 -9.01
CA ASP A 97 6.88 9.76 -8.74
C ASP A 97 6.71 10.12 -7.27
N PHE A 98 5.62 9.69 -6.65
CA PHE A 98 5.33 9.97 -5.24
C PHE A 98 4.79 8.71 -4.56
N VAL A 99 5.19 8.52 -3.31
CA VAL A 99 4.69 7.44 -2.45
C VAL A 99 4.05 8.07 -1.22
N ILE A 100 2.80 7.71 -0.96
CA ILE A 100 2.00 8.28 0.12
C ILE A 100 1.53 7.15 1.03
N GLY A 101 1.81 7.27 2.33
CA GLY A 101 1.34 6.32 3.34
C GLY A 101 0.38 6.98 4.31
N THR A 102 -0.76 6.35 4.58
CA THR A 102 -1.76 6.84 5.53
C THR A 102 -1.84 5.98 6.78
N GLY A 103 -1.03 4.94 6.88
CA GLY A 103 -0.98 4.02 8.02
C GLY A 103 -1.40 2.61 7.64
N GLY A 104 -1.30 1.69 8.61
CA GLY A 104 -1.53 0.27 8.39
C GLY A 104 -0.22 -0.48 8.14
N PHE A 105 -0.30 -1.82 8.20
CA PHE A 105 0.90 -2.65 8.13
C PHE A 105 1.60 -2.61 6.78
N ALA A 106 0.86 -2.47 5.69
CA ALA A 106 1.43 -2.42 4.35
C ALA A 106 2.22 -1.14 4.08
N SER A 107 1.90 -0.04 4.78
CA SER A 107 2.59 1.24 4.59
C SER A 107 4.06 1.17 5.00
N GLY A 108 4.39 0.42 6.06
CA GLY A 108 5.76 0.30 6.55
C GLY A 108 6.75 -0.15 5.49
N PRO A 109 6.57 -1.35 4.90
CA PRO A 109 7.47 -1.86 3.86
C PRO A 109 7.57 -0.93 2.65
N ILE A 110 6.45 -0.41 2.17
CA ILE A 110 6.41 0.46 1.00
C ILE A 110 7.19 1.75 1.23
N LEU A 111 6.94 2.43 2.36
CA LEU A 111 7.62 3.69 2.68
C LEU A 111 9.11 3.49 2.92
N TYR A 112 9.47 2.42 3.64
CA TYR A 112 10.87 2.10 3.88
C TYR A 112 11.64 1.90 2.58
N LEU A 113 11.10 1.09 1.68
CA LEU A 113 11.76 0.82 0.40
C LEU A 113 11.73 2.02 -0.55
N SER A 114 10.73 2.89 -0.45
CA SER A 114 10.73 4.11 -1.25
C SER A 114 11.88 5.04 -0.86
N LEU A 115 12.24 5.07 0.43
CA LEU A 115 13.38 5.86 0.91
C LEU A 115 14.72 5.34 0.40
N ILE A 116 14.90 4.04 0.34
CA ILE A 116 16.17 3.45 -0.11
C ILE A 116 16.26 3.30 -1.63
N HIS A 117 15.16 3.48 -2.33
CA HIS A 117 15.11 3.38 -3.78
C HIS A 117 15.40 4.72 -4.47
N ILE A 118 15.46 5.79 -3.73
CA ILE A 118 15.74 7.12 -4.25
C ILE A 118 17.18 7.22 -4.86
#